data_d1850c35ad5fb5006b5d769e73860338
#
_entry.id   d1850c35ad5fb5006b5d769e73860338
#
_cell.length_a   1.000
_cell.length_b   1.000
_cell.length_c   1.000
_cell.angle_alpha   90.00
_cell.angle_beta   90.00
_cell.angle_gamma   90.00
#
_symmetry.space_group_name_H-M   'P 1'
#
loop_
_entity.id
_entity.type
_entity.pdbx_description
1 polymer ?
#
loop_
_entity_poly.entity_id
_entity_poly.type
_entity_poly.pdbx_seq_one_letter_code
_entity_poly.pdbx_strand_id
1 'polypeptide(L)'
;SRSRQRLIHYFDISDTHPSKYSRPVPIWEMKPEYEQEITETLESTFGTLNNSQSLADAVMSAAQNAAEDNLPDYTRDLLYSVNDSFLEELDEDNISTIYRKVVTNSVAYMMMERLGIDTEEYFEREDFEDIINFNTPGTLNALGFATSDIAEMGLTEIAKTVMSLDRQNRIIAENRKPDYNIGRNQNTERSPQNERTDIHNAGRLQSTRP
;
A
#
# COMPACT_ATOMS: atom_id res chain seq x y z
N SER A 1 -2.14 -14.98 36.44
CA SER A 1 -2.74 -14.25 35.33
C SER A 1 -3.08 -15.22 34.21
N ARG A 2 -4.37 -15.44 33.92
CA ARG A 2 -4.78 -16.27 32.78
C ARG A 2 -4.73 -15.40 31.53
N SER A 3 -3.72 -15.61 30.69
CA SER A 3 -3.67 -15.05 29.34
C SER A 3 -4.87 -15.60 28.54
N ARG A 4 -5.78 -14.73 28.12
CA ARG A 4 -6.86 -15.09 27.19
C ARG A 4 -6.30 -14.99 25.77
N GLN A 5 -6.10 -16.13 25.14
CA GLN A 5 -5.86 -16.17 23.71
C GLN A 5 -7.15 -15.70 23.00
N ARG A 6 -7.02 -14.68 22.15
CA ARG A 6 -8.10 -14.19 21.30
C ARG A 6 -7.85 -14.66 19.87
N LEU A 7 -8.75 -15.42 19.33
CA LEU A 7 -8.72 -15.78 17.92
C LEU A 7 -9.02 -14.54 17.08
N ILE A 8 -8.10 -14.17 16.20
CA ILE A 8 -8.27 -13.10 15.22
C ILE A 8 -8.37 -13.77 13.85
N HIS A 9 -9.42 -13.45 13.11
CA HIS A 9 -9.62 -13.94 11.74
C HIS A 9 -9.17 -12.85 10.77
N TYR A 10 -8.29 -13.23 9.85
CA TYR A 10 -7.88 -12.41 8.72
C TYR A 10 -8.57 -12.96 7.47
N PHE A 11 -9.04 -12.07 6.62
CA PHE A 11 -9.68 -12.41 5.35
C PHE A 11 -8.96 -11.66 4.24
N ASP A 12 -8.69 -12.33 3.14
CA ASP A 12 -8.28 -11.65 1.92
C ASP A 12 -9.43 -10.80 1.39
N ILE A 13 -9.11 -9.65 0.79
CA ILE A 13 -10.14 -8.76 0.24
C ILE A 13 -10.91 -9.43 -0.89
N SER A 14 -10.26 -10.33 -1.64
CA SER A 14 -10.89 -11.11 -2.72
C SER A 14 -11.94 -12.10 -2.19
N ASP A 15 -11.82 -12.52 -0.93
CA ASP A 15 -12.77 -13.42 -0.26
C ASP A 15 -13.97 -12.66 0.35
N THR A 16 -14.00 -11.34 0.20
CA THR A 16 -15.04 -10.50 0.79
C THR A 16 -15.96 -9.91 -0.28
N HIS A 17 -17.24 -9.79 0.04
CA HIS A 17 -18.19 -9.08 -0.80
C HIS A 17 -18.52 -7.71 -0.17
N PRO A 18 -18.23 -6.60 -0.86
CA PRO A 18 -18.51 -5.27 -0.31
C PRO A 18 -20.03 -5.08 -0.14
N SER A 19 -20.44 -4.65 1.03
CA SER A 19 -21.82 -4.26 1.27
C SER A 19 -22.11 -2.89 0.63
N LYS A 20 -23.38 -2.55 0.46
CA LYS A 20 -23.81 -1.22 -0.05
C LYS A 20 -23.22 -0.04 0.75
N TYR A 21 -22.85 -0.27 1.99
CA TYR A 21 -22.32 0.75 2.91
C TYR A 21 -20.84 0.58 3.21
N SER A 22 -20.16 -0.38 2.58
CA SER A 22 -18.72 -0.59 2.76
C SER A 22 -17.94 0.59 2.18
N ARG A 23 -16.94 1.04 2.92
CA ARG A 23 -15.95 1.96 2.37
C ARG A 23 -14.99 1.14 1.49
N PRO A 24 -14.55 1.68 0.34
CA PRO A 24 -13.49 1.04 -0.44
C PRO A 24 -12.26 0.82 0.44
N VAL A 25 -11.65 -0.36 0.35
CA VAL A 25 -10.35 -0.58 0.98
C VAL A 25 -9.32 0.24 0.22
N PRO A 26 -8.51 1.06 0.89
CA PRO A 26 -7.48 1.86 0.23
C PRO A 26 -6.34 0.95 -0.23
N ILE A 27 -6.49 0.36 -1.40
CA ILE A 27 -5.41 -0.38 -2.08
C ILE A 27 -4.63 0.64 -2.89
N TRP A 28 -3.33 0.71 -2.65
CA TRP A 28 -2.44 1.52 -3.45
C TRP A 28 -1.84 0.70 -4.59
N GLU A 29 -1.58 1.37 -5.71
CA GLU A 29 -0.95 0.78 -6.88
C GLU A 29 0.33 1.55 -7.21
N MET A 30 1.38 0.80 -7.53
CA MET A 30 2.62 1.38 -8.00
C MET A 30 2.43 1.99 -9.40
N LYS A 31 3.03 3.17 -9.62
CA LYS A 31 3.08 3.82 -10.93
C LYS A 31 4.53 4.17 -11.26
N PRO A 32 4.94 4.05 -12.53
CA PRO A 32 6.31 4.35 -12.92
C PRO A 32 6.80 5.75 -12.52
N GLU A 33 5.89 6.74 -12.53
CA GLU A 33 6.22 8.10 -12.11
C GLU A 33 6.53 8.26 -10.61
N TYR A 34 6.35 7.22 -9.79
CA TYR A 34 6.61 7.25 -8.33
C TYR A 34 7.93 6.60 -7.93
N GLU A 35 8.67 6.03 -8.89
CA GLU A 35 9.90 5.27 -8.61
C GLU A 35 10.94 6.09 -7.84
N GLN A 36 11.15 7.34 -8.26
CA GLN A 36 12.13 8.21 -7.62
C GLN A 36 11.75 8.50 -6.16
N GLU A 37 10.51 8.91 -5.91
CA GLU A 37 10.04 9.23 -4.56
C GLU A 37 10.01 8.01 -3.65
N ILE A 38 9.75 6.83 -4.20
CA ILE A 38 9.82 5.57 -3.45
C ILE A 38 11.28 5.24 -3.11
N THR A 39 12.22 5.40 -4.06
CA THR A 39 13.63 5.21 -3.81
C THR A 39 14.14 6.15 -2.70
N GLU A 40 13.77 7.44 -2.75
CA GLU A 40 14.10 8.41 -1.71
C GLU A 40 13.45 8.04 -0.36
N THR A 41 12.24 7.50 -0.37
CA THR A 41 11.57 7.00 0.83
C THR A 41 12.33 5.82 1.45
N LEU A 42 12.75 4.85 0.64
CA LEU A 42 13.55 3.72 1.09
C LEU A 42 14.88 4.16 1.69
N GLU A 43 15.58 5.08 1.03
CA GLU A 43 16.85 5.64 1.54
C GLU A 43 16.66 6.41 2.84
N SER A 44 15.59 7.19 2.97
CA SER A 44 15.30 7.92 4.21
C SER A 44 14.90 7.01 5.37
N THR A 45 14.32 5.83 5.07
CA THR A 45 13.84 4.88 6.08
C THR A 45 14.94 3.93 6.54
N PHE A 46 15.75 3.41 5.60
CA PHE A 46 16.71 2.34 5.84
C PHE A 46 18.19 2.78 5.70
N GLY A 47 18.43 4.09 5.54
CA GLY A 47 19.78 4.62 5.36
C GLY A 47 20.26 4.54 3.91
N THR A 48 21.52 4.92 3.70
CA THR A 48 22.13 5.01 2.38
C THR A 48 22.06 3.68 1.63
N LEU A 49 21.49 3.70 0.43
CA LEU A 49 21.38 2.53 -0.43
C LEU A 49 22.68 2.29 -1.18
N ASN A 50 23.20 1.07 -1.12
CA ASN A 50 24.44 0.70 -1.82
C ASN A 50 24.29 0.71 -3.35
N ASN A 51 23.09 0.38 -3.84
CA ASN A 51 22.71 0.43 -5.24
C ASN A 51 21.27 0.94 -5.34
N SER A 52 21.03 1.90 -6.24
CA SER A 52 19.71 2.47 -6.52
C SER A 52 19.57 2.85 -7.99
N GLN A 53 20.21 2.07 -8.89
CA GLN A 53 20.15 2.30 -10.34
C GLN A 53 18.75 1.99 -10.90
N SER A 54 18.03 1.09 -10.26
CA SER A 54 16.65 0.75 -10.53
C SER A 54 15.87 0.69 -9.21
N LEU A 55 14.55 0.67 -9.28
CA LEU A 55 13.72 0.47 -8.09
C LEU A 55 13.97 -0.90 -7.44
N ALA A 56 14.24 -1.94 -8.24
CA ALA A 56 14.60 -3.26 -7.74
C ALA A 56 15.92 -3.23 -6.96
N ASP A 57 16.94 -2.56 -7.48
CA ASP A 57 18.22 -2.38 -6.78
C ASP A 57 18.05 -1.62 -5.45
N ALA A 58 17.21 -0.58 -5.47
CA ALA A 58 16.89 0.19 -4.28
C ALA A 58 16.18 -0.68 -3.21
N VAL A 59 15.21 -1.51 -3.63
CA VAL A 59 14.51 -2.45 -2.73
C VAL A 59 15.47 -3.49 -2.17
N MET A 60 16.35 -4.05 -2.98
CA MET A 60 17.36 -5.02 -2.52
C MET A 60 18.29 -4.40 -1.48
N SER A 61 18.80 -3.19 -1.76
CA SER A 61 19.68 -2.46 -0.82
C SER A 61 18.96 -2.10 0.47
N ALA A 62 17.69 -1.68 0.39
CA ALA A 62 16.87 -1.38 1.54
C ALA A 62 16.60 -2.64 2.40
N ALA A 63 16.33 -3.77 1.76
CA ALA A 63 16.14 -5.05 2.46
C ALA A 63 17.41 -5.51 3.17
N GLN A 64 18.59 -5.31 2.56
CA GLN A 64 19.88 -5.60 3.20
C GLN A 64 20.09 -4.74 4.46
N ASN A 65 19.93 -3.42 4.33
CA ASN A 65 20.07 -2.50 5.46
C ASN A 65 19.08 -2.82 6.58
N ALA A 66 17.81 -3.04 6.22
CA ALA A 66 16.76 -3.39 7.17
C ALA A 66 17.04 -4.70 7.91
N ALA A 67 17.54 -5.72 7.20
CA ALA A 67 17.93 -6.99 7.80
C ALA A 67 19.13 -6.80 8.75
N GLU A 68 20.17 -6.07 8.34
CA GLU A 68 21.34 -5.81 9.19
C GLU A 68 20.96 -5.12 10.50
N ASP A 69 20.08 -4.13 10.45
CA ASP A 69 19.67 -3.33 11.60
C ASP A 69 18.74 -4.10 12.56
N ASN A 70 17.90 -4.99 12.04
CA ASN A 70 16.84 -5.61 12.84
C ASN A 70 17.10 -7.08 13.22
N LEU A 71 17.83 -7.84 12.41
CA LEU A 71 18.07 -9.26 12.67
C LEU A 71 18.69 -9.60 14.03
N PRO A 72 19.56 -8.78 14.66
CA PRO A 72 20.07 -9.08 15.98
C PRO A 72 18.99 -9.36 17.03
N ASP A 73 17.85 -8.69 16.93
CA ASP A 73 16.72 -8.89 17.84
C ASP A 73 16.01 -10.22 17.59
N TYR A 74 15.89 -10.66 16.34
CA TYR A 74 15.24 -11.92 15.97
C TYR A 74 16.17 -13.15 16.06
N THR A 75 17.47 -12.96 15.87
CA THR A 75 18.47 -14.07 15.90
C THR A 75 18.44 -14.80 17.24
N ARG A 76 18.28 -14.07 18.33
CA ARG A 76 18.19 -14.70 19.66
C ARG A 76 17.00 -15.65 19.77
N ASP A 77 15.84 -15.27 19.26
CA ASP A 77 14.62 -16.09 19.30
C ASP A 77 14.76 -17.32 18.38
N LEU A 78 15.44 -17.15 17.24
CA LEU A 78 15.81 -18.27 16.37
C LEU A 78 16.70 -19.26 17.12
N LEU A 79 17.78 -18.81 17.76
CA LEU A 79 18.74 -19.67 18.47
C LEU A 79 18.09 -20.50 19.60
N TYR A 80 17.04 -19.98 20.23
CA TYR A 80 16.25 -20.77 21.20
C TYR A 80 15.36 -21.84 20.53
N SER A 81 15.17 -21.78 19.23
CA SER A 81 14.24 -22.64 18.48
C SER A 81 14.93 -23.66 17.58
N VAL A 82 16.28 -23.68 17.52
CA VAL A 82 17.04 -24.51 16.55
C VAL A 82 17.01 -26.00 16.83
N ASN A 83 16.68 -26.42 18.06
CA ASN A 83 16.64 -27.85 18.43
C ASN A 83 15.72 -28.63 17.49
N ASP A 84 16.14 -29.83 17.11
CA ASP A 84 15.45 -30.74 16.19
C ASP A 84 15.33 -30.20 14.75
N SER A 85 15.96 -29.06 14.41
CA SER A 85 16.02 -28.52 13.03
C SER A 85 17.35 -28.88 12.38
N PHE A 86 17.44 -28.67 11.06
CA PHE A 86 18.71 -28.80 10.34
C PHE A 86 19.74 -27.71 10.71
N LEU A 87 19.33 -26.67 11.42
CA LEU A 87 20.23 -25.65 11.96
C LEU A 87 20.97 -26.11 13.22
N GLU A 88 20.50 -27.15 13.94
CA GLU A 88 21.04 -27.58 15.25
C GLU A 88 22.52 -27.97 15.18
N GLU A 89 22.97 -28.52 14.04
CA GLU A 89 24.37 -28.97 13.88
C GLU A 89 25.32 -27.84 13.48
N LEU A 90 24.79 -26.61 13.22
CA LEU A 90 25.56 -25.45 12.81
C LEU A 90 25.98 -24.61 14.03
N ASP A 91 27.10 -23.92 13.90
CA ASP A 91 27.49 -22.90 14.87
C ASP A 91 26.65 -21.59 14.66
N GLU A 92 26.66 -20.72 15.68
CA GLU A 92 25.85 -19.49 15.70
C GLU A 92 26.19 -18.54 14.54
N ASP A 93 27.45 -18.48 14.09
CA ASP A 93 27.87 -17.60 12.99
C ASP A 93 27.30 -18.09 11.66
N ASN A 94 27.32 -19.41 11.43
CA ASN A 94 26.72 -20.02 10.25
C ASN A 94 25.19 -19.88 10.25
N ILE A 95 24.53 -20.11 11.41
CA ILE A 95 23.09 -19.90 11.58
C ILE A 95 22.74 -18.44 11.26
N SER A 96 23.45 -17.48 11.81
CA SER A 96 23.22 -16.05 11.60
C SER A 96 23.42 -15.65 10.13
N THR A 97 24.40 -16.24 9.45
CA THR A 97 24.68 -15.97 8.03
C THR A 97 23.54 -16.49 7.14
N ILE A 98 23.12 -17.74 7.35
CA ILE A 98 22.00 -18.35 6.63
C ILE A 98 20.72 -17.56 6.90
N TYR A 99 20.44 -17.22 8.15
CA TYR A 99 19.25 -16.47 8.55
C TYR A 99 19.19 -15.11 7.86
N ARG A 100 20.31 -14.37 7.88
CA ARG A 100 20.41 -13.07 7.21
C ARG A 100 20.14 -13.20 5.71
N LYS A 101 20.78 -14.15 5.02
CA LYS A 101 20.56 -14.38 3.58
C LYS A 101 19.09 -14.63 3.27
N VAL A 102 18.47 -15.57 3.99
CA VAL A 102 17.09 -15.97 3.74
C VAL A 102 16.11 -14.83 4.06
N VAL A 103 16.29 -14.13 5.18
CA VAL A 103 15.42 -12.98 5.52
C VAL A 103 15.57 -11.85 4.52
N THR A 104 16.80 -11.46 4.16
CA THR A 104 17.03 -10.39 3.17
C THR A 104 16.36 -10.70 1.84
N ASN A 105 16.58 -11.89 1.29
CA ASN A 105 15.98 -12.29 0.02
C ASN A 105 14.45 -12.34 0.11
N SER A 106 13.90 -12.87 1.20
CA SER A 106 12.46 -12.96 1.40
C SER A 106 11.81 -11.58 1.55
N VAL A 107 12.43 -10.66 2.28
CA VAL A 107 11.96 -9.27 2.43
C VAL A 107 11.96 -8.56 1.08
N ALA A 108 13.08 -8.64 0.35
CA ALA A 108 13.20 -8.02 -0.97
C ALA A 108 12.17 -8.59 -1.95
N TYR A 109 12.01 -9.92 -1.98
CA TYR A 109 11.01 -10.60 -2.80
C TYR A 109 9.59 -10.09 -2.49
N MET A 110 9.19 -10.06 -1.21
CA MET A 110 7.86 -9.59 -0.80
C MET A 110 7.62 -8.12 -1.19
N MET A 111 8.63 -7.27 -1.05
CA MET A 111 8.51 -5.87 -1.42
C MET A 111 8.42 -5.69 -2.93
N MET A 112 9.23 -6.40 -3.73
CA MET A 112 9.21 -6.38 -5.19
C MET A 112 7.87 -6.87 -5.73
N GLU A 113 7.36 -8.01 -5.25
CA GLU A 113 6.04 -8.54 -5.62
C GLU A 113 4.93 -7.50 -5.37
N ARG A 114 4.96 -6.83 -4.22
CA ARG A 114 3.95 -5.83 -3.89
C ARG A 114 4.06 -4.56 -4.75
N LEU A 115 5.25 -4.26 -5.26
CA LEU A 115 5.52 -3.16 -6.19
C LEU A 115 5.22 -3.53 -7.65
N GLY A 116 4.95 -4.80 -7.94
CA GLY A 116 4.72 -5.29 -9.30
C GLY A 116 6.00 -5.40 -10.13
N ILE A 117 7.15 -5.54 -9.48
CA ILE A 117 8.44 -5.83 -10.11
C ILE A 117 8.48 -7.33 -10.41
N ASP A 118 8.94 -7.70 -11.61
CA ASP A 118 9.10 -9.10 -11.98
C ASP A 118 10.25 -9.73 -11.18
N THR A 119 9.89 -10.53 -10.19
CA THR A 119 10.85 -11.14 -9.29
C THR A 119 11.67 -12.25 -9.93
N GLU A 120 11.18 -12.86 -11.02
CA GLU A 120 11.92 -13.89 -11.77
C GLU A 120 13.19 -13.33 -12.43
N GLU A 121 13.27 -12.01 -12.65
CA GLU A 121 14.48 -11.35 -13.15
C GLU A 121 15.59 -11.20 -12.10
N TYR A 122 15.25 -11.27 -10.82
CA TYR A 122 16.14 -10.93 -9.71
C TYR A 122 16.45 -12.10 -8.77
N PHE A 123 15.62 -13.12 -8.77
CA PHE A 123 15.76 -14.26 -7.87
C PHE A 123 15.69 -15.58 -8.63
N GLU A 124 16.58 -16.47 -8.26
CA GLU A 124 16.54 -17.88 -8.65
C GLU A 124 16.12 -18.75 -7.45
N ARG A 125 15.76 -20.00 -7.73
CA ARG A 125 15.38 -20.96 -6.68
C ARG A 125 16.47 -21.16 -5.64
N GLU A 126 17.71 -21.08 -6.06
CA GLU A 126 18.92 -21.26 -5.27
C GLU A 126 19.09 -20.16 -4.21
N ASP A 127 18.52 -18.98 -4.43
CA ASP A 127 18.52 -17.89 -3.45
C ASP A 127 17.71 -18.22 -2.18
N PHE A 128 16.79 -19.16 -2.29
CA PHE A 128 15.88 -19.60 -1.24
C PHE A 128 16.13 -21.03 -0.77
N GLU A 129 17.15 -21.75 -1.27
CA GLU A 129 17.40 -23.15 -0.93
C GLU A 129 17.62 -23.38 0.57
N ASP A 130 18.23 -22.40 1.25
CA ASP A 130 18.53 -22.46 2.68
C ASP A 130 17.27 -22.45 3.58
N ILE A 131 16.07 -22.13 3.05
CA ILE A 131 14.80 -22.20 3.79
C ILE A 131 14.55 -23.60 4.33
N ILE A 132 15.02 -24.63 3.64
CA ILE A 132 14.87 -26.03 4.07
C ILE A 132 15.47 -26.29 5.46
N ASN A 133 16.44 -25.48 5.89
CA ASN A 133 17.07 -25.62 7.18
C ASN A 133 16.15 -25.23 8.35
N PHE A 134 15.10 -24.44 8.06
CA PHE A 134 14.09 -23.99 9.04
C PHE A 134 12.91 -24.98 9.12
N ASN A 135 13.20 -26.27 9.26
CA ASN A 135 12.24 -27.36 9.08
C ASN A 135 11.42 -27.71 10.33
N THR A 136 11.45 -26.89 11.38
CA THR A 136 10.59 -27.05 12.58
C THR A 136 9.59 -25.88 12.68
N PRO A 137 8.46 -26.07 13.37
CA PRO A 137 7.52 -24.97 13.61
C PRO A 137 8.15 -23.76 14.32
N GLY A 138 9.12 -23.99 15.22
CA GLY A 138 9.82 -22.92 15.95
C GLY A 138 10.70 -22.08 15.02
N THR A 139 11.58 -22.73 14.26
CA THR A 139 12.49 -22.05 13.33
C THR A 139 11.73 -21.38 12.18
N LEU A 140 10.67 -22.03 11.66
CA LEU A 140 9.82 -21.46 10.62
C LEU A 140 9.07 -20.23 11.12
N ASN A 141 8.57 -20.25 12.36
CA ASN A 141 7.95 -19.07 12.96
C ASN A 141 8.95 -17.92 13.13
N ALA A 142 10.17 -18.19 13.63
CA ALA A 142 11.20 -17.16 13.78
C ALA A 142 11.55 -16.51 12.44
N LEU A 143 11.68 -17.32 11.37
CA LEU A 143 11.90 -16.83 10.02
C LEU A 143 10.72 -15.98 9.52
N GLY A 144 9.49 -16.48 9.69
CA GLY A 144 8.29 -15.81 9.24
C GLY A 144 8.04 -14.47 9.93
N PHE A 145 8.26 -14.39 11.25
CA PHE A 145 8.13 -13.16 12.00
C PHE A 145 9.14 -12.11 11.55
N ALA A 146 10.42 -12.45 11.47
CA ALA A 146 11.45 -11.50 11.04
C ALA A 146 11.16 -10.97 9.62
N THR A 147 10.85 -11.88 8.68
CA THR A 147 10.56 -11.50 7.30
C THR A 147 9.33 -10.59 7.20
N SER A 148 8.25 -10.96 7.90
CA SER A 148 7.00 -10.20 7.87
C SER A 148 7.16 -8.81 8.48
N ASP A 149 7.76 -8.72 9.66
CA ASP A 149 7.90 -7.46 10.39
C ASP A 149 8.82 -6.49 9.63
N ILE A 150 9.94 -6.98 9.09
CA ILE A 150 10.89 -6.15 8.34
C ILE A 150 10.26 -5.69 7.00
N ALA A 151 9.57 -6.59 6.28
CA ALA A 151 8.89 -6.23 5.05
C ALA A 151 7.76 -5.21 5.30
N GLU A 152 7.00 -5.36 6.40
CA GLU A 152 5.92 -4.43 6.78
C GLU A 152 6.46 -3.01 7.01
N MET A 153 7.65 -2.85 7.60
CA MET A 153 8.27 -1.54 7.80
C MET A 153 8.43 -0.81 6.45
N GLY A 154 9.06 -1.46 5.47
CA GLY A 154 9.27 -0.89 4.14
C GLY A 154 7.96 -0.63 3.39
N LEU A 155 7.08 -1.62 3.34
CA LEU A 155 5.80 -1.51 2.64
C LEU A 155 4.88 -0.44 3.24
N THR A 156 4.95 -0.21 4.55
CA THR A 156 4.18 0.85 5.21
C THR A 156 4.64 2.24 4.77
N GLU A 157 5.95 2.49 4.70
CA GLU A 157 6.48 3.79 4.26
C GLU A 157 6.21 4.01 2.75
N ILE A 158 6.39 2.98 1.92
CA ILE A 158 6.02 3.03 0.50
C ILE A 158 4.53 3.36 0.34
N ALA A 159 3.65 2.69 1.08
CA ALA A 159 2.21 2.94 1.01
C ALA A 159 1.85 4.40 1.36
N LYS A 160 2.47 4.97 2.39
CA LYS A 160 2.28 6.38 2.77
C LYS A 160 2.70 7.33 1.65
N THR A 161 3.85 7.07 1.03
CA THR A 161 4.38 7.86 -0.09
C THR A 161 3.44 7.79 -1.28
N VAL A 162 3.07 6.60 -1.75
CA VAL A 162 2.15 6.42 -2.90
C VAL A 162 0.80 7.09 -2.65
N MET A 163 0.20 6.90 -1.45
CA MET A 163 -1.08 7.54 -1.12
C MET A 163 -0.98 9.07 -1.06
N SER A 164 0.16 9.62 -0.66
CA SER A 164 0.42 11.06 -0.66
C SER A 164 0.50 11.59 -2.09
N LEU A 165 1.25 10.94 -2.97
CA LEU A 165 1.40 11.29 -4.37
C LEU A 165 0.06 11.20 -5.12
N ASP A 166 -0.71 10.15 -4.91
CA ASP A 166 -2.06 10.01 -5.48
C ASP A 166 -3.01 11.13 -5.04
N ARG A 167 -2.89 11.59 -3.80
CA ARG A 167 -3.68 12.72 -3.29
C ARG A 167 -3.26 14.03 -3.97
N GLN A 168 -1.97 14.28 -4.10
CA GLN A 168 -1.44 15.48 -4.76
C GLN A 168 -1.86 15.52 -6.23
N ASN A 169 -1.75 14.40 -6.94
CA ASN A 169 -2.16 14.30 -8.35
C ASN A 169 -3.65 14.55 -8.55
N ARG A 170 -4.51 14.11 -7.63
CA ARG A 170 -5.94 14.42 -7.66
C ARG A 170 -6.22 15.91 -7.50
N ILE A 171 -5.58 16.57 -6.54
CA ILE A 171 -5.73 18.00 -6.29
C ILE A 171 -5.29 18.80 -7.53
N ILE A 172 -4.16 18.44 -8.14
CA ILE A 172 -3.67 19.08 -9.36
C ILE A 172 -4.66 18.89 -10.52
N ALA A 173 -5.22 17.70 -10.68
CA ALA A 173 -6.20 17.41 -11.72
C ALA A 173 -7.52 18.17 -11.51
N GLU A 174 -7.97 18.32 -10.28
CA GLU A 174 -9.16 19.11 -9.93
C GLU A 174 -8.96 20.60 -10.23
N ASN A 175 -7.79 21.14 -9.88
CA ASN A 175 -7.45 22.55 -10.13
C ASN A 175 -7.24 22.87 -11.62
N ARG A 176 -6.98 21.89 -12.47
CA ARG A 176 -6.84 22.04 -13.93
C ARG A 176 -8.16 21.97 -14.69
N LYS A 177 -9.28 21.60 -14.05
CA LYS A 177 -10.59 21.63 -14.69
C LYS A 177 -10.97 23.11 -14.92
N PRO A 178 -11.20 23.56 -16.17
CA PRO A 178 -11.61 24.93 -16.42
C PRO A 178 -12.97 25.17 -15.75
N ASP A 179 -13.10 26.33 -15.08
CA ASP A 179 -14.35 26.82 -14.50
C ASP A 179 -15.36 27.09 -15.61
N TYR A 180 -16.15 26.09 -15.99
CA TYR A 180 -17.25 26.25 -16.96
C TYR A 180 -18.44 27.07 -16.42
N ASN A 181 -18.33 27.66 -15.22
CA ASN A 181 -19.41 28.38 -14.55
C ASN A 181 -19.37 29.93 -14.68
N ILE A 182 -18.43 30.53 -15.43
CA ILE A 182 -18.38 32.00 -15.57
C ILE A 182 -19.27 32.52 -16.70
N GLY A 183 -20.07 31.69 -17.37
CA GLY A 183 -20.88 32.08 -18.55
C GLY A 183 -22.39 32.17 -18.38
N ARG A 184 -22.98 32.05 -17.17
CA ARG A 184 -24.43 31.91 -17.03
C ARG A 184 -25.17 33.01 -16.26
N ASN A 185 -24.53 34.13 -15.92
CA ASN A 185 -25.20 35.26 -15.23
C ASN A 185 -24.92 36.62 -15.86
N GLN A 186 -25.14 36.77 -17.19
CA GLN A 186 -25.29 38.09 -17.82
C GLN A 186 -26.30 38.00 -18.94
N ASN A 187 -27.59 37.84 -18.62
CA ASN A 187 -28.70 38.25 -19.50
C ASN A 187 -30.02 38.16 -18.72
N THR A 188 -30.22 39.09 -17.79
CA THR A 188 -31.56 39.47 -17.30
C THR A 188 -31.53 40.91 -16.84
N GLU A 189 -31.34 41.85 -17.82
CA GLU A 189 -31.77 43.22 -17.64
C GLU A 189 -32.00 43.80 -19.04
N ARG A 190 -33.22 43.68 -19.54
CA ARG A 190 -33.87 44.62 -20.42
C ARG A 190 -35.37 44.47 -20.29
N SER A 191 -35.94 45.32 -19.46
CA SER A 191 -37.33 45.73 -19.57
C SER A 191 -37.52 46.55 -20.86
N PRO A 192 -38.66 46.48 -21.50
CA PRO A 192 -39.30 47.65 -22.07
C PRO A 192 -40.60 48.00 -21.36
N GLN A 193 -40.68 49.28 -21.06
CA GLN A 193 -41.87 49.97 -20.62
C GLN A 193 -42.90 50.10 -21.75
N ASN A 194 -44.15 50.15 -21.30
CA ASN A 194 -45.31 50.88 -21.87
C ASN A 194 -45.90 50.41 -23.19
N GLU A 195 -47.16 50.00 -23.18
CA GLU A 195 -48.25 50.91 -23.53
C GLU A 195 -49.62 50.32 -23.15
N ARG A 196 -50.43 51.23 -22.54
CA ARG A 196 -51.87 51.06 -22.28
C ARG A 196 -52.62 50.96 -23.53
N THR A 197 -53.66 50.14 -23.57
CA THR A 197 -55.00 50.58 -24.12
C THR A 197 -56.06 49.65 -23.51
N ASP A 198 -57.02 50.38 -22.88
CA ASP A 198 -58.32 49.86 -22.46
C ASP A 198 -59.10 49.32 -23.64
N ILE A 199 -60.04 48.42 -23.45
CA ILE A 199 -61.46 48.48 -23.83
C ILE A 199 -62.15 47.17 -23.34
N HIS A 200 -63.05 47.44 -22.44
CA HIS A 200 -64.44 46.98 -22.20
C HIS A 200 -64.96 45.67 -22.84
N ASN A 201 -65.56 44.92 -22.07
CA ASN A 201 -66.99 44.49 -21.95
C ASN A 201 -67.24 42.97 -21.94
N ALA A 202 -67.85 42.58 -20.89
CA ALA A 202 -69.17 41.97 -20.74
C ALA A 202 -69.42 40.51 -21.15
N GLY A 203 -70.00 39.81 -20.22
CA GLY A 203 -70.88 38.64 -20.42
C GLY A 203 -70.50 37.38 -19.67
N ARG A 204 -70.82 37.18 -18.44
CA ARG A 204 -72.05 36.68 -17.78
C ARG A 204 -72.50 35.28 -18.27
N LEU A 205 -72.62 34.42 -17.31
CA LEU A 205 -73.59 33.34 -17.03
C LEU A 205 -72.99 31.94 -17.01
N GLN A 206 -72.93 31.41 -15.79
CA GLN A 206 -73.83 30.43 -15.12
C GLN A 206 -73.59 28.96 -15.50
N SER A 207 -73.27 28.22 -14.47
CA SER A 207 -74.10 27.18 -13.86
C SER A 207 -73.97 25.80 -14.55
N THR A 208 -73.72 24.73 -13.93
CA THR A 208 -74.20 23.97 -12.79
C THR A 208 -73.47 22.64 -12.73
N ARG A 209 -73.32 22.17 -11.51
CA ARG A 209 -73.11 20.75 -11.16
C ARG A 209 -74.30 19.89 -11.58
N PRO A 210 -74.24 18.57 -11.55
CA PRO A 210 -73.78 17.77 -10.43
C PRO A 210 -72.47 16.96 -10.68
#